data_75921a0f8c756fa9b398756c0059d763
#
_entry.id   75921a0f8c756fa9b398756c0059d763
#
_cell.length_a   1.000
_cell.length_b   1.000
_cell.length_c   1.000
_cell.angle_alpha   90.00
_cell.angle_beta   90.00
_cell.angle_gamma   90.00
#
_symmetry.space_group_name_H-M   'P 1'
#
loop_
_entity.id
_entity.type
_entity.pdbx_description
1 polymer ?
#
loop_
_entity_poly.entity_id
_entity_poly.type
_entity_poly.pdbx_seq_one_letter_code
_entity_poly.pdbx_strand_id
1 'polypeptide(L)'
;MATRSTVNEQITEAILSRLDEGEIPWTKPWVVNSTGVVSHATGKPYSLRNRLLLHFGGEYATFHQVKASGGSVRKGERSQRVFFSSYIQKTDDDGEVKSEYYLLKPYCVFRVGTQTEGVEPKYRDKWEHGGLPKEDSDIVKLVSEYCERSKVKLINAGSECFYSPSDDAVQCVGSGAFSDRSQYWHTMFHELVHSTGHPERLNRTHHEAWGDSTYAKEELVADIGACLCLGRLGISTDDCIVNSTAYIQAWKKHIANFKPSDFSEAVRQAELACDYIFNTKQGATNEQHSMDRC
;
A
#
# COMPACT_ATOMS: atom_id res chain seq x y z
N MET A 1 -8.65 -29.27 17.29
CA MET A 1 -9.29 -27.92 17.16
C MET A 1 -8.43 -27.14 16.17
N ALA A 2 -9.00 -26.68 15.05
CA ALA A 2 -8.25 -25.84 14.11
C ALA A 2 -7.91 -24.52 14.80
N THR A 3 -6.62 -24.19 14.87
CA THR A 3 -6.13 -22.92 15.41
C THR A 3 -6.70 -21.81 14.50
N ARG A 4 -7.39 -20.85 15.10
CA ARG A 4 -7.94 -19.71 14.34
C ARG A 4 -6.77 -18.90 13.78
N SER A 5 -6.70 -18.78 12.45
CA SER A 5 -5.63 -18.05 11.76
C SER A 5 -5.58 -16.60 12.25
N THR A 6 -4.39 -16.09 12.47
CA THR A 6 -4.16 -14.70 12.88
C THR A 6 -4.57 -13.75 11.75
N VAL A 7 -4.79 -12.47 12.08
CA VAL A 7 -5.11 -11.45 11.07
C VAL A 7 -4.00 -11.31 10.03
N ASN A 8 -2.74 -11.37 10.45
CA ASN A 8 -1.61 -11.29 9.52
C ASN A 8 -1.54 -12.49 8.57
N GLU A 9 -1.81 -13.71 9.07
CA GLU A 9 -1.94 -14.89 8.21
C GLU A 9 -3.06 -14.73 7.18
N GLN A 10 -4.22 -14.23 7.60
CA GLN A 10 -5.36 -14.00 6.67
C GLN A 10 -5.03 -12.96 5.60
N ILE A 11 -4.26 -11.91 5.94
CA ILE A 11 -3.80 -10.91 4.98
C ILE A 11 -2.84 -11.55 3.98
N THR A 12 -1.83 -12.28 4.46
CA THR A 12 -0.85 -12.95 3.61
C THR A 12 -1.52 -13.96 2.67
N GLU A 13 -2.45 -14.78 3.17
CA GLU A 13 -3.24 -15.72 2.37
C GLU A 13 -4.04 -15.02 1.27
N ALA A 14 -4.67 -13.89 1.57
CA ALA A 14 -5.42 -13.12 0.58
C ALA A 14 -4.52 -12.56 -0.54
N ILE A 15 -3.32 -12.09 -0.20
CA ILE A 15 -2.34 -11.62 -1.20
C ILE A 15 -1.83 -12.79 -2.06
N LEU A 16 -1.51 -13.92 -1.45
CA LEU A 16 -1.08 -15.11 -2.18
C LEU A 16 -2.17 -15.60 -3.15
N SER A 17 -3.44 -15.57 -2.73
CA SER A 17 -4.57 -15.91 -3.61
C SER A 17 -4.63 -15.01 -4.85
N ARG A 18 -4.41 -13.70 -4.70
CA ARG A 18 -4.40 -12.77 -5.84
C ARG A 18 -3.22 -13.01 -6.78
N LEU A 19 -2.05 -13.33 -6.24
CA LEU A 19 -0.90 -13.73 -7.04
C LEU A 19 -1.17 -15.04 -7.80
N ASP A 20 -1.93 -15.97 -7.21
CA ASP A 20 -2.38 -17.19 -7.88
C ASP A 20 -3.35 -16.91 -9.05
N GLU A 21 -4.14 -15.86 -8.94
CA GLU A 21 -5.02 -15.36 -10.00
C GLU A 21 -4.27 -14.57 -11.09
N GLY A 22 -2.94 -14.41 -10.95
CA GLY A 22 -2.11 -13.65 -11.89
C GLY A 22 -2.13 -12.14 -11.64
N GLU A 23 -2.61 -11.72 -10.48
CA GLU A 23 -2.68 -10.30 -10.14
C GLU A 23 -1.58 -9.90 -9.16
N ILE A 24 -0.92 -8.76 -9.44
CA ILE A 24 -0.02 -8.10 -8.49
C ILE A 24 -0.82 -6.98 -7.80
N PRO A 25 -1.23 -7.14 -6.53
CA PRO A 25 -2.18 -6.21 -5.92
C PRO A 25 -1.67 -4.76 -5.83
N TRP A 26 -0.38 -4.56 -5.61
CA TRP A 26 0.22 -3.23 -5.43
C TRP A 26 0.43 -2.44 -6.70
N THR A 27 0.22 -3.03 -7.88
CA THR A 27 0.22 -2.27 -9.15
C THR A 27 -1.16 -1.74 -9.51
N LYS A 28 -2.21 -2.11 -8.80
CA LYS A 28 -3.58 -1.74 -9.20
C LYS A 28 -3.88 -0.26 -8.91
N PRO A 29 -4.49 0.48 -9.86
CA PRO A 29 -4.74 1.92 -9.70
C PRO A 29 -5.49 2.30 -8.42
N TRP A 30 -6.48 1.50 -8.02
CA TRP A 30 -7.26 1.77 -6.79
C TRP A 30 -6.49 1.46 -5.50
N VAL A 31 -5.37 0.74 -5.59
CA VAL A 31 -4.49 0.47 -4.45
C VAL A 31 -3.51 1.62 -4.26
N VAL A 32 -2.85 2.05 -5.34
CA VAL A 32 -1.84 3.12 -5.28
C VAL A 32 -2.47 4.51 -5.11
N ASN A 33 -3.64 4.74 -5.70
CA ASN A 33 -4.41 5.95 -5.46
C ASN A 33 -4.97 5.95 -4.03
N SER A 34 -4.56 6.91 -3.21
CA SER A 34 -4.96 7.00 -1.81
C SER A 34 -6.48 7.10 -1.60
N THR A 35 -7.21 7.59 -2.58
CA THR A 35 -8.68 7.71 -2.55
C THR A 35 -9.40 6.67 -3.40
N GLY A 36 -8.67 5.73 -4.02
CA GLY A 36 -9.23 4.72 -4.93
C GLY A 36 -10.27 3.79 -4.30
N VAL A 37 -10.26 3.67 -2.97
CA VAL A 37 -11.26 2.92 -2.19
C VAL A 37 -11.67 3.73 -0.97
N VAL A 38 -12.96 3.97 -0.80
CA VAL A 38 -13.50 4.78 0.30
C VAL A 38 -14.64 4.08 1.04
N SER A 39 -14.81 4.44 2.31
CA SER A 39 -15.96 3.99 3.12
C SER A 39 -17.23 4.73 2.70
N HIS A 40 -18.28 4.03 2.36
CA HIS A 40 -19.59 4.60 2.03
C HIS A 40 -20.19 5.39 3.21
N ALA A 41 -19.93 4.96 4.44
CA ALA A 41 -20.48 5.63 5.61
C ALA A 41 -19.81 6.99 5.89
N THR A 42 -18.50 7.12 5.61
CA THR A 42 -17.71 8.29 6.05
C THR A 42 -17.03 9.05 4.92
N GLY A 43 -16.94 8.48 3.72
CA GLY A 43 -16.13 8.99 2.61
C GLY A 43 -14.63 9.02 2.90
N LYS A 44 -14.18 8.41 4.01
CA LYS A 44 -12.75 8.30 4.31
C LYS A 44 -12.09 7.19 3.48
N PRO A 45 -10.87 7.41 2.99
CA PRO A 45 -10.10 6.37 2.31
C PRO A 45 -9.84 5.17 3.23
N TYR A 46 -9.78 3.99 2.65
CA TYR A 46 -9.25 2.81 3.33
C TYR A 46 -7.72 2.89 3.40
N SER A 47 -7.14 2.30 4.45
CA SER A 47 -5.68 2.12 4.57
C SER A 47 -5.13 1.30 3.39
N LEU A 48 -3.86 1.49 3.07
CA LEU A 48 -3.19 0.72 2.00
C LEU A 48 -3.39 -0.79 2.17
N ARG A 49 -3.23 -1.29 3.40
CA ARG A 49 -3.48 -2.70 3.73
C ARG A 49 -4.85 -3.17 3.28
N ASN A 50 -5.89 -2.41 3.56
CA ASN A 50 -7.25 -2.75 3.16
C ASN A 50 -7.47 -2.60 1.66
N ARG A 51 -6.86 -1.59 1.02
CA ARG A 51 -6.92 -1.45 -0.44
C ARG A 51 -6.29 -2.65 -1.16
N LEU A 52 -5.18 -3.18 -0.64
CA LEU A 52 -4.52 -4.38 -1.16
C LEU A 52 -5.40 -5.64 -1.10
N LEU A 53 -6.35 -5.70 -0.17
CA LEU A 53 -7.27 -6.82 -0.01
C LEU A 53 -8.52 -6.72 -0.87
N LEU A 54 -8.84 -5.54 -1.39
CA LEU A 54 -10.03 -5.29 -2.18
C LEU A 54 -9.74 -5.43 -3.68
N HIS A 55 -10.59 -6.19 -4.37
CA HIS A 55 -10.38 -6.54 -5.79
C HIS A 55 -10.70 -5.39 -6.75
N PHE A 56 -11.41 -4.36 -6.30
CA PHE A 56 -11.83 -3.25 -7.16
C PHE A 56 -11.82 -1.93 -6.38
N GLY A 57 -11.63 -0.84 -7.11
CA GLY A 57 -11.86 0.51 -6.60
C GLY A 57 -13.34 0.79 -6.32
N GLY A 58 -13.61 1.84 -5.54
CA GLY A 58 -14.95 2.31 -5.31
C GLY A 58 -15.32 2.47 -3.83
N GLU A 59 -16.62 2.56 -3.58
CA GLU A 59 -17.18 2.67 -2.23
C GLU A 59 -17.55 1.30 -1.69
N TYR A 60 -17.26 1.11 -0.40
CA TYR A 60 -17.58 -0.13 0.30
C TYR A 60 -18.37 0.16 1.58
N ALA A 61 -19.33 -0.73 1.87
CA ALA A 61 -20.18 -0.69 3.06
C ALA A 61 -20.31 -2.07 3.68
N THR A 62 -20.47 -2.14 5.00
CA THR A 62 -20.87 -3.37 5.68
C THR A 62 -22.34 -3.69 5.38
N PHE A 63 -22.76 -4.94 5.62
CA PHE A 63 -24.17 -5.34 5.45
C PHE A 63 -25.13 -4.43 6.25
N HIS A 64 -24.78 -4.11 7.49
CA HIS A 64 -25.58 -3.22 8.33
C HIS A 64 -25.68 -1.80 7.77
N GLN A 65 -24.59 -1.26 7.24
CA GLN A 65 -24.58 0.08 6.62
C GLN A 65 -25.43 0.11 5.35
N VAL A 66 -25.40 -0.95 4.51
CA VAL A 66 -26.27 -1.07 3.34
C VAL A 66 -27.73 -1.05 3.77
N LYS A 67 -28.09 -1.84 4.80
CA LYS A 67 -29.45 -1.86 5.34
C LYS A 67 -29.89 -0.53 5.94
N ALA A 68 -29.02 0.12 6.72
CA ALA A 68 -29.29 1.42 7.30
C ALA A 68 -29.49 2.53 6.24
N SER A 69 -28.87 2.35 5.05
CA SER A 69 -29.07 3.24 3.90
C SER A 69 -30.32 2.91 3.07
N GLY A 70 -31.16 1.98 3.52
CA GLY A 70 -32.42 1.59 2.86
C GLY A 70 -32.25 0.58 1.73
N GLY A 71 -31.06 0.03 1.52
CA GLY A 71 -30.78 -0.93 0.46
C GLY A 71 -30.64 -2.37 0.92
N SER A 72 -30.19 -3.19 -0.01
CA SER A 72 -29.90 -4.62 0.21
C SER A 72 -28.66 -5.07 -0.55
N VAL A 73 -27.99 -6.10 -0.03
CA VAL A 73 -26.94 -6.80 -0.78
C VAL A 73 -27.64 -7.75 -1.77
N ARG A 74 -27.17 -7.77 -3.00
CA ARG A 74 -27.72 -8.64 -4.06
C ARG A 74 -27.55 -10.10 -3.69
N LYS A 75 -28.53 -10.92 -4.07
CA LYS A 75 -28.49 -12.38 -3.81
C LYS A 75 -27.30 -13.03 -4.51
N GLY A 76 -26.52 -13.81 -3.77
CA GLY A 76 -25.37 -14.53 -4.31
C GLY A 76 -24.05 -13.79 -4.22
N GLU A 77 -24.05 -12.49 -3.88
CA GLU A 77 -22.84 -11.71 -3.71
C GLU A 77 -22.00 -12.16 -2.52
N ARG A 78 -20.67 -12.15 -2.71
CA ARG A 78 -19.71 -12.53 -1.67
C ARG A 78 -19.06 -11.26 -1.12
N SER A 79 -19.03 -11.15 0.21
CA SER A 79 -18.34 -10.07 0.88
C SER A 79 -16.82 -10.18 0.72
N GLN A 80 -16.14 -9.05 0.69
CA GLN A 80 -14.70 -8.96 0.84
C GLN A 80 -14.36 -8.62 2.29
N ARG A 81 -13.19 -9.07 2.74
CA ARG A 81 -12.77 -8.87 4.14
C ARG A 81 -11.79 -7.73 4.23
N VAL A 82 -12.01 -6.84 5.19
CA VAL A 82 -11.12 -5.75 5.57
C VAL A 82 -10.85 -5.79 7.07
N PHE A 83 -9.80 -5.12 7.52
CA PHE A 83 -9.39 -5.15 8.93
C PHE A 83 -9.24 -3.73 9.45
N PHE A 84 -9.89 -3.44 10.58
CA PHE A 84 -9.75 -2.17 11.27
C PHE A 84 -9.10 -2.37 12.63
N SER A 85 -8.22 -1.43 12.95
CA SER A 85 -7.59 -1.35 14.26
C SER A 85 -8.54 -0.70 15.25
N SER A 86 -8.85 -1.38 16.34
CA SER A 86 -9.55 -0.81 17.50
C SER A 86 -8.56 -0.67 18.64
N TYR A 87 -8.45 0.52 19.19
CA TYR A 87 -7.70 0.75 20.42
C TYR A 87 -8.53 0.27 21.61
N ILE A 88 -7.97 -0.58 22.43
CA ILE A 88 -8.62 -1.13 23.61
C ILE A 88 -7.82 -0.71 24.83
N GLN A 89 -8.48 0.00 25.73
CA GLN A 89 -7.98 0.24 27.09
C GLN A 89 -8.74 -0.66 28.05
N LYS A 90 -8.02 -1.37 28.88
CA LYS A 90 -8.59 -2.07 30.04
C LYS A 90 -8.28 -1.26 31.28
N THR A 91 -9.32 -0.83 31.96
CA THR A 91 -9.23 -0.16 33.26
C THR A 91 -9.56 -1.15 34.38
N ASP A 92 -9.05 -0.90 35.58
CA ASP A 92 -9.52 -1.58 36.79
C ASP A 92 -10.77 -0.92 37.36
N ASP A 93 -11.20 -1.43 38.55
CA ASP A 93 -12.40 -0.95 39.21
C ASP A 93 -12.24 0.48 39.75
N ASP A 94 -11.00 0.97 39.89
CA ASP A 94 -10.65 2.32 40.32
C ASP A 94 -10.49 3.30 39.12
N GLY A 95 -10.63 2.80 37.88
CA GLY A 95 -10.54 3.59 36.66
C GLY A 95 -9.10 3.78 36.11
N GLU A 96 -8.10 3.16 36.74
CA GLU A 96 -6.70 3.19 36.31
C GLU A 96 -6.49 2.26 35.10
N VAL A 97 -5.72 2.73 34.10
CA VAL A 97 -5.44 1.97 32.88
C VAL A 97 -4.46 0.83 33.18
N LYS A 98 -4.94 -0.42 33.18
CA LYS A 98 -4.13 -1.63 33.37
C LYS A 98 -3.38 -2.07 32.15
N SER A 99 -3.97 -1.93 30.98
CA SER A 99 -3.34 -2.30 29.70
C SER A 99 -3.99 -1.60 28.53
N GLU A 100 -3.16 -1.32 27.53
CA GLU A 100 -3.57 -0.72 26.26
C GLU A 100 -3.04 -1.58 25.11
N TYR A 101 -3.89 -1.87 24.13
CA TYR A 101 -3.47 -2.62 22.94
C TYR A 101 -4.38 -2.34 21.75
N TYR A 102 -3.82 -2.51 20.55
CA TYR A 102 -4.59 -2.45 19.31
C TYR A 102 -5.09 -3.84 18.92
N LEU A 103 -6.38 -3.97 18.70
CA LEU A 103 -7.01 -5.18 18.22
C LEU A 103 -7.47 -5.00 16.78
N LEU A 104 -6.92 -5.79 15.87
CA LEU A 104 -7.39 -5.84 14.50
C LEU A 104 -8.67 -6.69 14.42
N LYS A 105 -9.78 -6.07 14.02
CA LYS A 105 -11.07 -6.75 13.82
C LYS A 105 -11.37 -6.89 12.33
N PRO A 106 -11.78 -8.08 11.87
CA PRO A 106 -12.25 -8.27 10.50
C PRO A 106 -13.67 -7.74 10.34
N TYR A 107 -13.92 -7.11 9.19
CA TYR A 107 -15.25 -6.69 8.74
C TYR A 107 -15.50 -7.21 7.34
N CYS A 108 -16.74 -7.63 7.09
CA CYS A 108 -17.23 -8.03 5.77
C CYS A 108 -17.87 -6.81 5.10
N VAL A 109 -17.37 -6.46 3.91
CA VAL A 109 -17.84 -5.31 3.15
C VAL A 109 -18.26 -5.71 1.75
N PHE A 110 -19.15 -4.92 1.17
CA PHE A 110 -19.69 -5.06 -0.18
C PHE A 110 -19.49 -3.79 -0.96
N ARG A 111 -19.19 -3.90 -2.25
CA ARG A 111 -19.03 -2.76 -3.14
C ARG A 111 -20.40 -2.16 -3.44
N VAL A 112 -20.56 -0.87 -3.12
CA VAL A 112 -21.81 -0.14 -3.31
C VAL A 112 -22.07 0.10 -4.79
N GLY A 113 -23.35 -0.01 -5.19
CA GLY A 113 -23.81 0.12 -6.57
C GLY A 113 -23.61 -1.15 -7.42
N THR A 114 -22.55 -1.93 -7.15
CA THR A 114 -22.28 -3.16 -7.90
C THR A 114 -22.87 -4.39 -7.19
N GLN A 115 -22.56 -4.55 -5.90
CA GLN A 115 -23.01 -5.68 -5.07
C GLN A 115 -24.25 -5.35 -4.24
N THR A 116 -24.76 -4.10 -4.36
CA THR A 116 -25.93 -3.63 -3.60
C THR A 116 -27.05 -3.14 -4.53
N GLU A 117 -28.25 -3.11 -4.01
CA GLU A 117 -29.46 -2.54 -4.62
C GLU A 117 -30.05 -1.48 -3.69
N GLY A 118 -30.58 -0.40 -4.26
CA GLY A 118 -31.20 0.69 -3.51
C GLY A 118 -30.21 1.61 -2.77
N VAL A 119 -28.92 1.43 -3.00
CA VAL A 119 -27.86 2.28 -2.45
C VAL A 119 -26.87 2.65 -3.57
N GLU A 120 -26.75 3.94 -3.82
CA GLU A 120 -25.83 4.49 -4.82
C GLU A 120 -24.55 5.05 -4.18
N PRO A 121 -23.41 5.02 -4.89
CA PRO A 121 -22.18 5.66 -4.43
C PRO A 121 -22.38 7.17 -4.18
N LYS A 122 -21.92 7.65 -3.01
CA LYS A 122 -22.01 9.08 -2.60
C LYS A 122 -20.75 9.88 -2.94
N TYR A 123 -19.62 9.19 -3.06
CA TYR A 123 -18.29 9.80 -3.16
C TYR A 123 -17.59 9.45 -4.46
N ARG A 124 -18.35 9.27 -5.54
CA ARG A 124 -17.85 8.83 -6.85
C ARG A 124 -16.69 9.70 -7.32
N ASP A 125 -16.79 11.02 -7.19
CA ASP A 125 -15.76 11.97 -7.59
C ASP A 125 -14.42 11.78 -6.87
N LYS A 126 -14.43 11.16 -5.69
CA LYS A 126 -13.20 10.91 -4.93
C LYS A 126 -12.36 9.76 -5.47
N TRP A 127 -13.00 8.74 -6.02
CA TRP A 127 -12.33 7.50 -6.42
C TRP A 127 -12.33 7.25 -7.93
N GLU A 128 -13.19 7.89 -8.72
CA GLU A 128 -13.16 7.80 -10.18
C GLU A 128 -12.09 8.69 -10.81
N HIS A 129 -11.79 9.84 -10.20
CA HIS A 129 -10.83 10.80 -10.73
C HIS A 129 -9.51 10.70 -9.96
N GLY A 130 -8.58 9.95 -10.50
CA GLY A 130 -7.16 10.07 -10.13
C GLY A 130 -6.69 11.49 -10.44
N GLY A 131 -5.71 12.01 -9.68
CA GLY A 131 -5.09 13.30 -10.00
C GLY A 131 -4.54 13.31 -11.42
N LEU A 132 -4.50 14.49 -12.05
CA LEU A 132 -3.84 14.64 -13.34
C LEU A 132 -2.37 14.23 -13.24
N PRO A 133 -1.83 13.52 -14.23
CA PRO A 133 -0.42 13.15 -14.27
C PRO A 133 0.46 14.39 -14.12
N LYS A 134 1.49 14.30 -13.27
CA LYS A 134 2.49 15.35 -13.14
C LYS A 134 3.39 15.37 -14.37
N GLU A 135 3.81 16.56 -14.75
CA GLU A 135 4.83 16.74 -15.77
C GLU A 135 6.19 16.23 -15.26
N ASP A 136 7.04 15.76 -16.16
CA ASP A 136 8.36 15.24 -15.79
C ASP A 136 9.23 16.30 -15.09
N SER A 137 9.10 17.57 -15.46
CA SER A 137 9.79 18.69 -14.80
C SER A 137 9.43 18.80 -13.31
N ASP A 138 8.17 18.58 -12.95
CA ASP A 138 7.71 18.59 -11.55
C ASP A 138 8.26 17.39 -10.78
N ILE A 139 8.36 16.24 -11.45
CA ILE A 139 8.89 15.01 -10.85
C ILE A 139 10.39 15.13 -10.64
N VAL A 140 11.13 15.64 -11.63
CA VAL A 140 12.57 15.93 -11.50
C VAL A 140 12.82 16.90 -10.33
N LYS A 141 12.01 17.95 -10.19
CA LYS A 141 12.10 18.88 -9.07
C LYS A 141 11.88 18.18 -7.71
N LEU A 142 10.82 17.35 -7.60
CA LEU A 142 10.54 16.56 -6.41
C LEU A 142 11.74 15.66 -6.02
N VAL A 143 12.31 14.96 -7.01
CA VAL A 143 13.47 14.08 -6.80
C VAL A 143 14.68 14.89 -6.34
N SER A 144 14.95 16.03 -6.97
CA SER A 144 16.06 16.93 -6.58
C SER A 144 15.87 17.43 -5.14
N GLU A 145 14.69 17.91 -4.78
CA GLU A 145 14.37 18.38 -3.43
C GLU A 145 14.51 17.25 -2.38
N TYR A 146 14.11 16.02 -2.74
CA TYR A 146 14.34 14.87 -1.88
C TYR A 146 15.83 14.61 -1.68
N CYS A 147 16.62 14.55 -2.76
CA CYS A 147 18.03 14.25 -2.72
C CYS A 147 18.81 15.32 -1.92
N GLU A 148 18.52 16.60 -2.11
CA GLU A 148 19.13 17.71 -1.35
C GLU A 148 18.81 17.59 0.15
N ARG A 149 17.54 17.45 0.51
CA ARG A 149 17.08 17.34 1.90
C ARG A 149 17.68 16.13 2.61
N SER A 150 17.75 15.00 1.90
CA SER A 150 18.19 13.72 2.45
C SER A 150 19.69 13.46 2.26
N LYS A 151 20.40 14.38 1.60
CA LYS A 151 21.83 14.29 1.26
C LYS A 151 22.21 13.07 0.40
N VAL A 152 21.23 12.52 -0.33
CA VAL A 152 21.44 11.40 -1.26
C VAL A 152 22.09 11.94 -2.53
N LYS A 153 23.17 11.32 -2.97
CA LYS A 153 23.80 11.65 -4.27
C LYS A 153 22.97 11.03 -5.39
N LEU A 154 22.61 11.82 -6.40
CA LEU A 154 21.96 11.32 -7.61
C LEU A 154 22.95 11.31 -8.76
N ILE A 155 23.18 10.15 -9.37
CA ILE A 155 24.13 9.94 -10.45
C ILE A 155 23.35 9.46 -11.69
N ASN A 156 23.26 10.34 -12.68
CA ASN A 156 22.62 10.02 -13.97
C ASN A 156 23.69 9.51 -14.95
N ALA A 157 24.11 8.26 -14.77
CA ALA A 157 25.17 7.65 -15.57
C ALA A 157 25.12 6.12 -15.51
N GLY A 158 25.93 5.47 -16.33
CA GLY A 158 26.08 4.01 -16.30
C GLY A 158 25.04 3.27 -17.13
N SER A 159 24.93 1.97 -16.90
CA SER A 159 24.04 1.03 -17.60
C SER A 159 23.02 0.36 -16.68
N GLU A 160 23.07 0.63 -15.40
CA GLU A 160 22.25 0.02 -14.36
C GLU A 160 21.67 1.07 -13.42
N CYS A 161 20.54 0.76 -12.79
CA CYS A 161 19.94 1.55 -11.74
C CYS A 161 20.08 0.81 -10.41
N PHE A 162 20.59 1.47 -9.39
CA PHE A 162 20.75 0.89 -8.05
C PHE A 162 20.98 1.98 -7.00
N TYR A 163 20.64 1.68 -5.76
CA TYR A 163 21.08 2.46 -4.59
C TYR A 163 22.32 1.79 -3.97
N SER A 164 23.37 2.58 -3.76
CA SER A 164 24.58 2.17 -3.02
C SER A 164 24.50 2.65 -1.58
N PRO A 165 24.28 1.78 -0.58
CA PRO A 165 24.27 2.20 0.83
C PRO A 165 25.60 2.75 1.32
N SER A 166 26.73 2.23 0.81
CA SER A 166 28.08 2.67 1.22
C SER A 166 28.41 4.08 0.76
N ASP A 167 27.93 4.50 -0.41
CA ASP A 167 28.19 5.81 -1.00
C ASP A 167 27.05 6.80 -0.75
N ASP A 168 25.94 6.29 -0.21
CA ASP A 168 24.65 6.98 -0.09
C ASP A 168 24.26 7.66 -1.40
N ALA A 169 24.23 6.84 -2.46
CA ALA A 169 24.04 7.31 -3.82
C ALA A 169 23.03 6.45 -4.57
N VAL A 170 22.12 7.12 -5.26
CA VAL A 170 21.25 6.50 -6.27
C VAL A 170 21.87 6.75 -7.64
N GLN A 171 22.21 5.68 -8.34
CA GLN A 171 22.58 5.73 -9.75
C GLN A 171 21.38 5.28 -10.59
N CYS A 172 21.11 5.97 -11.67
CA CYS A 172 20.11 5.52 -12.65
C CYS A 172 20.51 5.97 -14.06
N VAL A 173 20.28 5.08 -15.02
CA VAL A 173 20.49 5.41 -16.44
C VAL A 173 19.47 6.46 -16.89
N GLY A 174 19.81 7.23 -17.92
CA GLY A 174 18.92 8.25 -18.46
C GLY A 174 17.58 7.67 -18.96
N SER A 175 16.52 8.46 -18.89
CA SER A 175 15.16 8.06 -19.30
C SER A 175 15.05 7.49 -20.72
N GLY A 176 15.93 7.90 -21.62
CA GLY A 176 16.00 7.38 -22.99
C GLY A 176 16.40 5.90 -23.12
N ALA A 177 16.86 5.26 -22.03
CA ALA A 177 17.15 3.82 -22.00
C ALA A 177 15.89 2.96 -21.74
N PHE A 178 14.77 3.57 -21.39
CA PHE A 178 13.52 2.90 -21.08
C PHE A 178 12.53 3.00 -22.23
N SER A 179 11.74 1.96 -22.44
CA SER A 179 10.71 1.94 -23.47
C SER A 179 9.48 2.77 -23.11
N ASP A 180 9.28 3.00 -21.81
CA ASP A 180 8.11 3.69 -21.27
C ASP A 180 8.46 4.61 -20.10
N ARG A 181 7.75 5.74 -20.00
CA ARG A 181 7.90 6.73 -18.94
C ARG A 181 7.62 6.15 -17.56
N SER A 182 6.63 5.29 -17.45
CA SER A 182 6.25 4.70 -16.16
C SER A 182 7.32 3.75 -15.65
N GLN A 183 7.97 3.00 -16.52
CA GLN A 183 9.09 2.12 -16.18
C GLN A 183 10.30 2.90 -15.65
N TYR A 184 10.66 4.01 -16.32
CA TYR A 184 11.74 4.88 -15.85
C TYR A 184 11.48 5.40 -14.43
N TRP A 185 10.30 6.00 -14.23
CA TRP A 185 9.95 6.57 -12.93
C TRP A 185 9.75 5.50 -11.86
N HIS A 186 9.23 4.33 -12.23
CA HIS A 186 9.15 3.20 -11.29
C HIS A 186 10.53 2.80 -10.80
N THR A 187 11.48 2.58 -11.73
CA THR A 187 12.85 2.21 -11.38
C THR A 187 13.53 3.29 -10.54
N MET A 188 13.40 4.55 -10.93
CA MET A 188 13.95 5.67 -10.15
C MET A 188 13.37 5.69 -8.72
N PHE A 189 12.07 5.60 -8.55
CA PHE A 189 11.46 5.59 -7.22
C PHE A 189 11.76 4.32 -6.43
N HIS A 190 11.95 3.18 -7.07
CA HIS A 190 12.41 1.96 -6.42
C HIS A 190 13.75 2.20 -5.70
N GLU A 191 14.74 2.78 -6.39
CA GLU A 191 16.04 3.10 -5.82
C GLU A 191 15.97 4.21 -4.76
N LEU A 192 15.11 5.21 -4.98
CA LEU A 192 14.86 6.25 -3.98
C LEU A 192 14.20 5.69 -2.72
N VAL A 193 13.29 4.72 -2.83
CA VAL A 193 12.70 4.03 -1.68
C VAL A 193 13.77 3.28 -0.90
N HIS A 194 14.66 2.54 -1.55
CA HIS A 194 15.82 1.92 -0.90
C HIS A 194 16.65 2.96 -0.12
N SER A 195 16.95 4.09 -0.74
CA SER A 195 17.73 5.14 -0.08
C SER A 195 17.04 5.65 1.19
N THR A 196 15.71 5.65 1.29
CA THR A 196 15.02 6.05 2.53
C THR A 196 15.34 5.12 3.71
N GLY A 197 15.81 3.91 3.46
CA GLY A 197 16.19 2.94 4.50
C GLY A 197 17.49 3.24 5.22
N HIS A 198 18.30 4.19 4.74
CA HIS A 198 19.55 4.57 5.38
C HIS A 198 19.39 4.92 6.88
N PRO A 199 20.40 4.63 7.75
CA PRO A 199 20.32 4.87 9.19
C PRO A 199 19.94 6.31 9.59
N GLU A 200 20.37 7.31 8.81
CA GLU A 200 20.03 8.71 9.06
C GLU A 200 18.62 9.12 8.60
N ARG A 201 17.84 8.20 7.98
CA ARG A 201 16.47 8.43 7.49
C ARG A 201 15.47 7.54 8.23
N LEU A 202 14.90 6.55 7.57
CA LEU A 202 13.94 5.65 8.20
C LEU A 202 14.59 4.48 8.94
N ASN A 203 15.90 4.35 8.88
CA ASN A 203 16.70 3.35 9.61
C ASN A 203 16.16 1.91 9.45
N ARG A 204 15.84 1.53 8.21
CA ARG A 204 15.54 0.13 7.90
C ARG A 204 16.84 -0.65 7.78
N THR A 205 16.83 -1.88 8.28
CA THR A 205 18.00 -2.74 8.18
C THR A 205 18.20 -3.17 6.71
N HIS A 206 19.30 -2.72 6.10
CA HIS A 206 19.76 -3.25 4.82
C HIS A 206 20.61 -4.48 5.11
N HIS A 207 20.19 -5.65 4.64
CA HIS A 207 21.00 -6.86 4.73
C HIS A 207 21.75 -7.09 3.43
N GLU A 208 23.03 -7.39 3.57
CA GLU A 208 24.02 -7.47 2.49
C GLU A 208 23.97 -8.77 1.65
N ALA A 209 23.14 -9.74 2.05
CA ALA A 209 23.15 -11.06 1.41
C ALA A 209 21.95 -11.26 0.48
N TRP A 210 22.24 -11.38 -0.80
CA TRP A 210 21.30 -11.83 -1.83
C TRP A 210 20.67 -13.17 -1.43
N GLY A 211 19.32 -13.24 -1.44
CA GLY A 211 18.59 -14.49 -1.23
C GLY A 211 18.11 -14.74 0.19
N ASP A 212 18.36 -13.84 1.15
CA ASP A 212 17.76 -13.85 2.48
C ASP A 212 16.32 -13.33 2.46
N SER A 213 15.50 -13.82 3.41
CA SER A 213 14.13 -13.35 3.61
C SER A 213 14.06 -11.86 3.91
N THR A 214 15.12 -11.27 4.46
CA THR A 214 15.23 -9.84 4.77
C THR A 214 15.45 -9.01 3.52
N TYR A 215 16.25 -9.50 2.57
CA TYR A 215 16.41 -8.89 1.26
C TYR A 215 15.07 -8.84 0.51
N ALA A 216 14.36 -9.97 0.44
CA ALA A 216 13.06 -10.03 -0.23
C ALA A 216 12.01 -9.07 0.38
N LYS A 217 12.09 -8.80 1.70
CA LYS A 217 11.22 -7.83 2.36
C LYS A 217 11.56 -6.39 1.94
N GLU A 218 12.83 -6.03 1.87
CA GLU A 218 13.26 -4.70 1.44
C GLU A 218 12.91 -4.46 -0.04
N GLU A 219 13.08 -5.46 -0.91
CA GLU A 219 12.60 -5.40 -2.29
C GLU A 219 11.09 -5.17 -2.37
N LEU A 220 10.31 -5.84 -1.52
CA LEU A 220 8.86 -5.63 -1.46
C LEU A 220 8.51 -4.21 -0.99
N VAL A 221 9.24 -3.67 -0.04
CA VAL A 221 9.11 -2.26 0.39
C VAL A 221 9.37 -1.33 -0.79
N ALA A 222 10.43 -1.58 -1.55
CA ALA A 222 10.83 -0.78 -2.69
C ALA A 222 9.78 -0.84 -3.82
N ASP A 223 9.32 -2.03 -4.18
CA ASP A 223 8.29 -2.21 -5.21
C ASP A 223 6.96 -1.54 -4.86
N ILE A 224 6.44 -1.80 -3.65
CA ILE A 224 5.19 -1.17 -3.19
C ILE A 224 5.38 0.35 -3.08
N GLY A 225 6.50 0.81 -2.52
CA GLY A 225 6.81 2.22 -2.34
C GLY A 225 6.90 2.98 -3.66
N ALA A 226 7.56 2.39 -4.67
CA ALA A 226 7.63 2.95 -6.02
C ALA A 226 6.24 3.09 -6.64
N CYS A 227 5.42 2.04 -6.57
CA CYS A 227 4.03 2.10 -7.06
C CYS A 227 3.21 3.18 -6.37
N LEU A 228 3.37 3.36 -5.05
CA LEU A 228 2.70 4.44 -4.30
C LEU A 228 3.16 5.83 -4.75
N CYS A 229 4.45 6.00 -5.01
CA CYS A 229 4.99 7.26 -5.53
C CYS A 229 4.40 7.58 -6.91
N LEU A 230 4.35 6.60 -7.82
CA LEU A 230 3.73 6.76 -9.13
C LEU A 230 2.25 7.13 -9.01
N GLY A 231 1.51 6.43 -8.14
CA GLY A 231 0.09 6.72 -7.91
C GLY A 231 -0.17 8.14 -7.40
N ARG A 232 0.71 8.69 -6.53
CA ARG A 232 0.63 10.10 -6.10
C ARG A 232 0.94 11.10 -7.22
N LEU A 233 1.73 10.69 -8.19
CA LEU A 233 2.10 11.49 -9.35
C LEU A 233 1.11 11.36 -10.50
N GLY A 234 0.08 10.52 -10.35
CA GLY A 234 -0.89 10.23 -11.41
C GLY A 234 -0.31 9.44 -12.58
N ILE A 235 0.81 8.77 -12.39
CA ILE A 235 1.42 7.88 -13.39
C ILE A 235 0.77 6.50 -13.28
N SER A 236 0.39 5.90 -14.43
CA SER A 236 -0.13 4.54 -14.46
C SER A 236 0.91 3.54 -13.95
N THR A 237 0.47 2.58 -13.18
CA THR A 237 1.29 1.48 -12.68
C THR A 237 1.00 0.16 -13.40
N ASP A 238 0.09 0.15 -14.37
CA ASP A 238 -0.32 -1.08 -15.06
C ASP A 238 0.83 -1.70 -15.87
N ASP A 239 1.68 -0.86 -16.48
CA ASP A 239 2.79 -1.27 -17.34
C ASP A 239 4.18 -1.06 -16.70
N CYS A 240 4.25 -0.53 -15.48
CA CYS A 240 5.53 -0.21 -14.85
C CYS A 240 6.29 -1.45 -14.37
N ILE A 241 5.59 -2.53 -14.08
CA ILE A 241 6.16 -3.82 -13.69
C ILE A 241 5.81 -4.86 -14.76
N VAL A 242 6.82 -5.61 -15.18
CA VAL A 242 6.60 -6.74 -16.09
C VAL A 242 5.78 -7.80 -15.37
N ASN A 243 4.47 -7.85 -15.62
CA ASN A 243 3.55 -8.88 -15.12
C ASN A 243 3.87 -10.26 -15.74
N SER A 244 5.13 -10.66 -15.72
CA SER A 244 5.51 -12.00 -16.20
C SER A 244 5.12 -13.06 -15.17
N THR A 245 4.77 -14.23 -15.66
CA THR A 245 4.52 -15.39 -14.80
C THR A 245 5.72 -15.66 -13.87
N ALA A 246 6.95 -15.43 -14.35
CA ALA A 246 8.16 -15.60 -13.56
C ALA A 246 8.23 -14.63 -12.38
N TYR A 247 7.90 -13.35 -12.59
CA TYR A 247 7.88 -12.33 -11.55
C TYR A 247 6.82 -12.64 -10.48
N ILE A 248 5.60 -12.99 -10.89
CA ILE A 248 4.53 -13.39 -9.98
C ILE A 248 4.93 -14.62 -9.16
N GLN A 249 5.52 -15.64 -9.79
CA GLN A 249 5.97 -16.84 -9.10
C GLN A 249 7.12 -16.56 -8.11
N ALA A 250 8.02 -15.64 -8.44
CA ALA A 250 9.09 -15.22 -7.52
C ALA A 250 8.49 -14.57 -6.26
N TRP A 251 7.60 -13.60 -6.42
CA TRP A 251 6.93 -12.96 -5.27
C TRP A 251 6.10 -13.93 -4.45
N LYS A 252 5.34 -14.81 -5.09
CA LYS A 252 4.60 -15.87 -4.41
C LYS A 252 5.50 -16.71 -3.53
N LYS A 253 6.67 -17.15 -4.05
CA LYS A 253 7.66 -17.91 -3.30
C LYS A 253 8.22 -17.13 -2.12
N HIS A 254 8.57 -15.85 -2.32
CA HIS A 254 9.11 -15.01 -1.25
C HIS A 254 8.08 -14.78 -0.14
N ILE A 255 6.86 -14.37 -0.49
CA ILE A 255 5.79 -14.05 0.47
C ILE A 255 5.35 -15.31 1.23
N ALA A 256 5.30 -16.47 0.60
CA ALA A 256 4.98 -17.73 1.27
C ALA A 256 5.99 -18.11 2.38
N ASN A 257 7.24 -17.62 2.27
CA ASN A 257 8.29 -17.84 3.27
C ASN A 257 8.36 -16.73 4.35
N PHE A 258 7.55 -15.70 4.26
CA PHE A 258 7.50 -14.61 5.23
C PHE A 258 6.86 -15.10 6.54
N LYS A 259 7.30 -14.52 7.65
CA LYS A 259 6.52 -14.59 8.89
C LYS A 259 5.19 -13.86 8.69
N PRO A 260 4.13 -14.23 9.41
CA PRO A 260 2.80 -13.62 9.21
C PRO A 260 2.75 -12.08 9.28
N SER A 261 3.66 -11.46 10.07
CA SER A 261 3.75 -9.99 10.20
C SER A 261 4.55 -9.30 9.11
N ASP A 262 5.40 -10.03 8.37
CA ASP A 262 6.40 -9.43 7.48
C ASP A 262 5.77 -8.66 6.32
N PHE A 263 4.72 -9.21 5.71
CA PHE A 263 4.00 -8.52 4.64
C PHE A 263 3.35 -7.21 5.12
N SER A 264 2.67 -7.26 6.27
CA SER A 264 2.04 -6.06 6.85
C SER A 264 3.09 -5.00 7.22
N GLU A 265 4.26 -5.40 7.69
CA GLU A 265 5.35 -4.51 8.00
C GLU A 265 5.97 -3.90 6.72
N ALA A 266 6.19 -4.69 5.67
CA ALA A 266 6.67 -4.19 4.39
C ALA A 266 5.72 -3.13 3.80
N VAL A 267 4.41 -3.36 3.84
CA VAL A 267 3.38 -2.39 3.44
C VAL A 267 3.49 -1.09 4.23
N ARG A 268 3.65 -1.17 5.56
CA ARG A 268 3.82 0.00 6.42
C ARG A 268 5.09 0.78 6.09
N GLN A 269 6.20 0.09 5.87
CA GLN A 269 7.48 0.71 5.52
C GLN A 269 7.44 1.38 4.14
N ALA A 270 6.72 0.81 3.18
CA ALA A 270 6.50 1.41 1.88
C ALA A 270 5.71 2.74 1.96
N GLU A 271 4.66 2.79 2.80
CA GLU A 271 3.92 4.04 3.07
C GLU A 271 4.84 5.09 3.69
N LEU A 272 5.64 4.72 4.69
CA LEU A 272 6.61 5.61 5.35
C LEU A 272 7.65 6.15 4.36
N ALA A 273 8.18 5.30 3.50
CA ALA A 273 9.16 5.68 2.48
C ALA A 273 8.57 6.69 1.48
N CYS A 274 7.37 6.40 0.98
CA CYS A 274 6.67 7.31 0.08
C CYS A 274 6.39 8.67 0.76
N ASP A 275 5.90 8.67 2.00
CA ASP A 275 5.66 9.91 2.78
C ASP A 275 6.95 10.69 3.01
N TYR A 276 8.06 10.01 3.27
CA TYR A 276 9.37 10.62 3.45
C TYR A 276 9.87 11.29 2.16
N ILE A 277 9.75 10.61 1.00
CA ILE A 277 10.14 11.16 -0.30
C ILE A 277 9.32 12.43 -0.62
N PHE A 278 8.02 12.41 -0.39
CA PHE A 278 7.14 13.55 -0.65
C PHE A 278 7.14 14.63 0.43
N ASN A 279 7.92 14.45 1.51
CA ASN A 279 7.95 15.35 2.67
C ASN A 279 6.55 15.62 3.24
N THR A 280 5.68 14.64 3.17
CA THR A 280 4.35 14.71 3.79
C THR A 280 4.49 14.24 5.23
N LYS A 281 4.14 15.11 6.20
CA LYS A 281 4.01 14.67 7.59
C LYS A 281 2.98 13.53 7.59
N GLN A 282 3.31 12.42 8.24
CA GLN A 282 2.30 11.43 8.59
C GLN A 282 1.16 12.18 9.26
N GLY A 283 0.09 12.38 8.54
CA GLY A 283 -1.18 12.46 9.19
C GLY A 283 -1.25 11.11 9.90
N ALA A 284 -1.15 11.11 11.24
CA ALA A 284 -1.56 9.97 11.99
C ALA A 284 -2.92 9.60 11.41
N THR A 285 -2.97 8.55 10.61
CA THR A 285 -4.20 7.85 10.33
C THR A 285 -4.53 7.16 11.65
N ASN A 286 -4.91 8.01 12.61
CA ASN A 286 -5.83 7.63 13.64
C ASN A 286 -7.07 7.21 12.85
N GLU A 287 -7.12 5.95 12.41
CA GLU A 287 -8.37 5.23 12.18
C GLU A 287 -9.07 5.10 13.53
N GLN A 288 -9.11 6.22 14.24
CA GLN A 288 -9.82 6.40 15.48
C GLN A 288 -11.23 6.88 15.14
N HIS A 289 -12.16 5.97 15.43
CA HIS A 289 -13.52 6.30 15.81
C HIS A 289 -14.46 6.88 14.77
N SER A 290 -15.19 6.04 14.09
CA SER A 290 -16.63 6.28 14.01
C SER A 290 -17.46 5.09 13.50
N MET A 291 -17.09 3.85 13.81
CA MET A 291 -18.00 2.72 13.54
C MET A 291 -18.77 2.23 14.78
N ASP A 292 -18.59 2.84 15.94
CA ASP A 292 -19.28 2.43 17.19
C ASP A 292 -20.59 3.16 17.46
N ARG A 293 -21.18 3.83 16.44
CA ARG A 293 -22.56 4.34 16.57
C ARG A 293 -23.35 4.06 15.31
N CYS A 294 -23.88 2.84 15.21
CA CYS A 294 -25.17 2.46 14.64
C CYS A 294 -25.42 0.99 14.90
#